data_140089de3d1bd6c3af144a0400eec26d
#
_entry.id   140089de3d1bd6c3af144a0400eec26d
#
_cell.length_a   1.000
_cell.length_b   1.000
_cell.length_c   1.000
_cell.angle_alpha   90.00
_cell.angle_beta   90.00
_cell.angle_gamma   90.00
#
_symmetry.space_group_name_H-M   'P 1'
#
loop_
_entity.id
_entity.type
_entity.pdbx_description
1 polymer ?
#
loop_
_entity_poly.entity_id
_entity_poly.type
_entity_poly.pdbx_seq_one_letter_code
_entity_poly.pdbx_strand_id
1 'polypeptide(L)'
;MLGVYVTVPVACFRKGMAREYLETEPLPPPATCYGFLLSFVGETDRRRHVGARVAPVLLNKPPTSVVLRTVWRVKKMPLGSPGNTRPDYQQLLTDVKLVVWLDSSAESGTEPTLEARVRAAFTHPSSVNRFGGLSLGESTHLVDEVSLLEGKKADSISGQVGRAFLLAPKGRLSLPVWVDHVGSAGTRYATGSLEEMTLPTPPSADRLPIIHHSP
;
A
#
# COMPACT_ATOMS: atom_id res chain seq x y z
N MET A 1 -0.50 10.73 14.79
CA MET A 1 -0.63 9.47 14.02
C MET A 1 -2.06 9.32 13.54
N LEU A 2 -2.26 8.96 12.30
CA LEU A 2 -3.55 8.89 11.63
C LEU A 2 -3.83 7.46 11.16
N GLY A 3 -5.02 6.92 11.43
CA GLY A 3 -5.51 5.67 10.86
C GLY A 3 -6.45 5.93 9.68
N VAL A 4 -6.21 5.26 8.56
CA VAL A 4 -7.08 5.28 7.38
C VAL A 4 -7.60 3.87 7.14
N TYR A 5 -8.89 3.67 7.29
CA TYR A 5 -9.57 2.42 6.96
C TYR A 5 -9.81 2.32 5.46
N VAL A 6 -9.51 1.16 4.89
CA VAL A 6 -9.62 0.93 3.43
C VAL A 6 -10.19 -0.46 3.17
N THR A 7 -11.10 -0.58 2.20
CA THR A 7 -11.52 -1.86 1.64
C THR A 7 -11.25 -1.94 0.15
N VAL A 8 -10.81 -3.12 -0.29
CA VAL A 8 -10.52 -3.38 -1.71
C VAL A 8 -11.13 -4.73 -2.08
N PRO A 9 -12.07 -4.78 -3.01
CA PRO A 9 -12.73 -6.02 -3.41
C PRO A 9 -11.76 -7.07 -3.93
N VAL A 10 -10.79 -6.63 -4.74
CA VAL A 10 -9.76 -7.49 -5.35
C VAL A 10 -8.43 -6.76 -5.34
N ALA A 11 -7.37 -7.41 -4.85
CA ALA A 11 -6.03 -6.83 -4.83
C ALA A 11 -4.94 -7.87 -5.16
N CYS A 12 -3.83 -7.39 -5.72
CA CYS A 12 -2.56 -8.11 -5.80
C CYS A 12 -1.45 -7.16 -5.36
N PHE A 13 -0.73 -7.55 -4.33
CA PHE A 13 0.46 -6.84 -3.85
C PHE A 13 1.69 -7.61 -4.34
N ARG A 14 1.98 -7.43 -5.61
CA ARG A 14 2.95 -8.23 -6.34
C ARG A 14 4.30 -8.31 -5.64
N LYS A 15 4.80 -9.52 -5.42
CA LYS A 15 6.16 -9.75 -4.95
C LYS A 15 7.20 -9.28 -5.97
N GLY A 16 8.25 -8.64 -5.52
CA GLY A 16 9.23 -7.99 -6.38
C GLY A 16 9.93 -8.91 -7.39
N MET A 17 10.11 -10.19 -7.05
CA MET A 17 10.76 -11.20 -7.91
C MET A 17 9.78 -12.05 -8.72
N ALA A 18 8.47 -11.84 -8.57
CA ALA A 18 7.46 -12.57 -9.32
C ALA A 18 7.54 -12.27 -10.82
N ARG A 19 7.60 -13.30 -11.65
CA ARG A 19 7.72 -13.18 -13.12
C ARG A 19 6.53 -13.78 -13.85
N GLU A 20 6.51 -15.10 -14.02
CA GLU A 20 5.48 -15.82 -14.78
C GLU A 20 4.28 -16.21 -13.93
N TYR A 21 4.51 -16.39 -12.65
CA TYR A 21 3.51 -16.55 -11.63
C TYR A 21 3.59 -15.32 -10.72
N LEU A 22 2.62 -14.43 -10.85
CA LEU A 22 2.58 -13.17 -10.11
C LEU A 22 2.03 -13.42 -8.72
N GLU A 23 2.90 -13.85 -7.81
CA GLU A 23 2.55 -14.04 -6.40
C GLU A 23 2.25 -12.70 -5.73
N THR A 24 1.31 -12.73 -4.78
CA THR A 24 0.98 -11.57 -3.94
C THR A 24 1.64 -11.67 -2.57
N GLU A 25 2.07 -10.52 -2.03
CA GLU A 25 2.34 -10.40 -0.59
C GLU A 25 1.04 -10.57 0.20
N PRO A 26 1.11 -11.02 1.46
CA PRO A 26 -0.09 -11.25 2.29
C PRO A 26 -0.84 -9.97 2.66
N LEU A 27 -0.19 -8.82 2.57
CA LEU A 27 -0.73 -7.49 2.82
C LEU A 27 0.02 -6.46 1.96
N PRO A 28 -0.53 -5.24 1.75
CA PRO A 28 0.16 -4.23 0.96
C PRO A 28 1.49 -3.83 1.62
N PRO A 29 2.59 -3.79 0.87
CA PRO A 29 3.84 -3.21 1.39
C PRO A 29 3.69 -1.75 1.82
N PRO A 30 4.51 -1.26 2.77
CA PRO A 30 4.52 0.16 3.17
C PRO A 30 4.64 1.13 1.99
N ALA A 31 5.49 0.82 0.98
CA ALA A 31 5.60 1.62 -0.24
C ALA A 31 4.29 1.69 -1.04
N THR A 32 3.51 0.60 -1.06
CA THR A 32 2.20 0.56 -1.73
C THR A 32 1.18 1.41 -0.98
N CYS A 33 1.14 1.30 0.35
CA CYS A 33 0.29 2.14 1.20
C CYS A 33 0.65 3.62 1.08
N TYR A 34 1.94 3.94 1.04
CA TYR A 34 2.42 5.31 0.82
C TYR A 34 1.95 5.85 -0.53
N GLY A 35 2.14 5.09 -1.62
CA GLY A 35 1.65 5.48 -2.95
C GLY A 35 0.13 5.69 -3.00
N PHE A 36 -0.63 4.87 -2.29
CA PHE A 36 -2.07 5.03 -2.12
C PHE A 36 -2.41 6.36 -1.42
N LEU A 37 -1.73 6.69 -0.31
CA LEU A 37 -1.95 7.95 0.42
C LEU A 37 -1.60 9.18 -0.43
N LEU A 38 -0.50 9.12 -1.21
CA LEU A 38 -0.15 10.18 -2.17
C LEU A 38 -1.24 10.35 -3.23
N SER A 39 -1.73 9.25 -3.81
CA SER A 39 -2.83 9.28 -4.78
C SER A 39 -4.11 9.85 -4.15
N PHE A 40 -4.39 9.52 -2.89
CA PHE A 40 -5.56 10.01 -2.16
C PHE A 40 -5.55 11.54 -2.03
N VAL A 41 -4.37 12.15 -1.81
CA VAL A 41 -4.21 13.60 -1.70
C VAL A 41 -3.83 14.30 -3.03
N GLY A 42 -3.80 13.56 -4.15
CA GLY A 42 -3.45 14.11 -5.45
C GLY A 42 -1.98 14.51 -5.60
N GLU A 43 -1.06 13.89 -4.84
CA GLU A 43 0.36 14.17 -4.94
C GLU A 43 1.01 13.33 -6.03
N THR A 44 1.72 13.98 -6.94
CA THR A 44 2.43 13.33 -8.05
C THR A 44 3.94 13.16 -7.80
N ASP A 45 4.51 13.99 -6.92
CA ASP A 45 5.90 13.83 -6.51
C ASP A 45 6.01 12.90 -5.30
N ARG A 46 6.37 11.67 -5.56
CA ARG A 46 6.53 10.66 -4.52
C ARG A 46 7.68 10.94 -3.53
N ARG A 47 8.56 11.91 -3.81
CA ARG A 47 9.67 12.30 -2.93
C ARG A 47 9.26 13.33 -1.89
N ARG A 48 8.15 14.00 -2.11
CA ARG A 48 7.72 15.14 -1.29
C ARG A 48 7.54 14.80 0.20
N HIS A 49 7.02 13.61 0.50
CA HIS A 49 6.71 13.18 1.87
C HIS A 49 7.62 12.06 2.37
N VAL A 50 8.87 12.03 1.89
CA VAL A 50 9.90 11.12 2.42
C VAL A 50 10.14 11.43 3.90
N GLY A 51 10.30 10.38 4.71
CA GLY A 51 10.29 10.47 6.17
C GLY A 51 8.96 10.09 6.80
N ALA A 52 7.85 10.10 6.06
CA ALA A 52 6.60 9.54 6.55
C ALA A 52 6.77 8.08 6.98
N ARG A 53 6.14 7.69 8.09
CA ARG A 53 6.10 6.31 8.55
C ARG A 53 4.75 5.71 8.24
N VAL A 54 4.75 4.53 7.62
CA VAL A 54 3.52 3.90 7.13
C VAL A 54 3.51 2.42 7.48
N ALA A 55 2.44 1.98 8.16
CA ALA A 55 2.25 0.56 8.48
C ALA A 55 0.84 0.07 8.08
N PRO A 56 0.75 -0.99 7.26
CA PRO A 56 -0.51 -1.67 6.98
C PRO A 56 -0.90 -2.59 8.14
N VAL A 57 -2.18 -2.64 8.45
CA VAL A 57 -2.80 -3.58 9.39
C VAL A 57 -3.96 -4.28 8.69
N LEU A 58 -3.80 -5.56 8.42
CA LEU A 58 -4.83 -6.38 7.79
C LEU A 58 -5.87 -6.83 8.82
N LEU A 59 -7.15 -6.55 8.58
CA LEU A 59 -8.24 -6.80 9.52
C LEU A 59 -8.87 -8.18 9.36
N ASN A 60 -8.64 -8.85 8.25
CA ASN A 60 -9.18 -10.17 7.97
C ASN A 60 -8.11 -11.07 7.35
N LYS A 61 -8.45 -12.29 7.04
CA LYS A 61 -7.65 -13.21 6.23
C LYS A 61 -8.28 -13.30 4.85
N PRO A 62 -7.87 -12.48 3.88
CA PRO A 62 -8.47 -12.47 2.56
C PRO A 62 -8.34 -13.84 1.89
N PRO A 63 -9.40 -14.36 1.27
CA PRO A 63 -9.29 -15.50 0.39
C PRO A 63 -8.33 -15.22 -0.76
N THR A 64 -7.59 -16.26 -1.18
CA THR A 64 -6.68 -16.18 -2.34
C THR A 64 -7.26 -16.96 -3.50
N SER A 65 -7.28 -16.34 -4.67
CA SER A 65 -7.61 -16.98 -5.94
C SER A 65 -6.47 -16.84 -6.93
N VAL A 66 -6.52 -17.63 -8.01
CA VAL A 66 -5.54 -17.54 -9.09
C VAL A 66 -6.29 -17.34 -10.40
N VAL A 67 -5.88 -16.34 -11.16
CA VAL A 67 -6.42 -16.09 -12.49
C VAL A 67 -5.36 -16.31 -13.56
N LEU A 68 -5.78 -16.87 -14.69
CA LEU A 68 -4.98 -16.92 -15.91
C LEU A 68 -5.32 -15.69 -16.74
N ARG A 69 -4.31 -14.91 -17.13
CA ARG A 69 -4.49 -13.76 -18.01
C ARG A 69 -3.46 -13.75 -19.14
N THR A 70 -3.83 -13.22 -20.27
CA THR A 70 -2.91 -12.99 -21.38
C THR A 70 -2.28 -11.62 -21.23
N VAL A 71 -0.95 -11.59 -21.18
CA VAL A 71 -0.18 -10.34 -21.06
C VAL A 71 0.50 -10.04 -22.39
N TRP A 72 0.39 -8.79 -22.84
CA TRP A 72 1.15 -8.29 -23.96
C TRP A 72 2.53 -7.83 -23.50
N ARG A 73 3.55 -8.30 -24.19
CA ARG A 73 4.94 -7.90 -23.95
C ARG A 73 5.52 -7.36 -25.25
N VAL A 74 6.08 -6.16 -25.18
CA VAL A 74 6.86 -5.63 -26.32
C VAL A 74 8.19 -6.36 -26.35
N LYS A 75 8.38 -7.14 -27.40
CA LYS A 75 9.64 -7.82 -27.74
C LYS A 75 10.21 -7.21 -29.02
N LYS A 76 11.01 -7.98 -29.74
CA LYS A 76 11.56 -7.61 -31.04
C LYS A 76 10.54 -7.65 -32.19
N MET A 77 9.33 -8.11 -31.94
CA MET A 77 8.26 -8.20 -32.90
C MET A 77 7.42 -6.91 -32.89
N PRO A 78 6.80 -6.52 -34.02
CA PRO A 78 5.86 -5.40 -34.04
C PRO A 78 4.71 -5.57 -33.04
N LEU A 79 4.17 -4.45 -32.56
CA LEU A 79 2.96 -4.44 -31.72
C LEU A 79 1.82 -5.17 -32.46
N GLY A 80 1.06 -5.97 -31.71
CA GLY A 80 -0.04 -6.77 -32.26
C GLY A 80 0.37 -8.17 -32.74
N SER A 81 1.67 -8.49 -32.85
CA SER A 81 2.10 -9.83 -33.24
C SER A 81 1.76 -10.88 -32.17
N PRO A 82 1.23 -12.07 -32.54
CA PRO A 82 0.92 -13.14 -31.60
C PRO A 82 2.11 -13.55 -30.71
N GLY A 83 3.34 -13.45 -31.21
CA GLY A 83 4.56 -13.73 -30.45
C GLY A 83 4.86 -12.77 -29.29
N ASN A 84 4.12 -11.66 -29.18
CA ASN A 84 4.21 -10.72 -28.06
C ASN A 84 3.28 -11.09 -26.91
N THR A 85 2.40 -12.08 -27.06
CA THR A 85 1.48 -12.52 -26.01
C THR A 85 2.06 -13.68 -25.24
N ARG A 86 1.68 -13.76 -23.97
CA ARG A 86 2.01 -14.86 -23.10
C ARG A 86 0.94 -15.03 -22.01
N PRO A 87 0.56 -16.28 -21.68
CA PRO A 87 -0.24 -16.54 -20.50
C PRO A 87 0.62 -16.30 -19.24
N ASP A 88 0.09 -15.57 -18.28
CA ASP A 88 0.68 -15.42 -16.95
C ASP A 88 -0.39 -15.75 -15.90
N TYR A 89 0.01 -16.43 -14.83
CA TYR A 89 -0.85 -16.65 -13.67
C TYR A 89 -0.67 -15.51 -12.68
N GLN A 90 -1.77 -15.10 -12.05
CA GLN A 90 -1.75 -14.07 -11.02
C GLN A 90 -2.56 -14.50 -9.81
N GLN A 91 -1.95 -14.40 -8.62
CA GLN A 91 -2.66 -14.49 -7.36
C GLN A 91 -3.43 -13.20 -7.10
N LEU A 92 -4.65 -13.35 -6.62
CA LEU A 92 -5.50 -12.25 -6.18
C LEU A 92 -5.98 -12.52 -4.76
N LEU A 93 -5.98 -11.49 -3.95
CA LEU A 93 -6.66 -11.45 -2.66
C LEU A 93 -8.05 -10.84 -2.87
N THR A 94 -9.08 -11.40 -2.24
CA THR A 94 -10.45 -10.88 -2.33
C THR A 94 -10.94 -10.44 -0.96
N ASP A 95 -11.84 -9.44 -0.93
CA ASP A 95 -12.39 -8.85 0.30
C ASP A 95 -11.29 -8.37 1.27
N VAL A 96 -10.35 -7.59 0.77
CA VAL A 96 -9.25 -7.04 1.59
C VAL A 96 -9.79 -5.90 2.44
N LYS A 97 -9.64 -6.01 3.77
CA LYS A 97 -9.97 -4.96 4.74
C LYS A 97 -8.74 -4.63 5.56
N LEU A 98 -8.38 -3.36 5.59
CA LEU A 98 -7.17 -2.92 6.28
C LEU A 98 -7.29 -1.54 6.89
N VAL A 99 -6.39 -1.26 7.83
CA VAL A 99 -6.06 0.08 8.30
C VAL A 99 -4.65 0.41 7.84
N VAL A 100 -4.46 1.59 7.29
CA VAL A 100 -3.14 2.17 7.02
C VAL A 100 -2.85 3.19 8.10
N TRP A 101 -1.85 2.91 8.95
CA TRP A 101 -1.35 3.87 9.92
C TRP A 101 -0.31 4.77 9.27
N LEU A 102 -0.45 6.07 9.49
CA LEU A 102 0.43 7.13 8.99
C LEU A 102 0.93 7.98 10.15
N ASP A 103 2.23 8.19 10.21
CA ASP A 103 2.87 9.15 11.12
C ASP A 103 3.82 10.05 10.31
N SER A 104 3.57 11.35 10.36
CA SER A 104 4.34 12.37 9.63
C SER A 104 5.38 13.08 10.49
N SER A 105 5.62 12.63 11.72
CA SER A 105 6.52 13.31 12.66
C SER A 105 7.99 13.37 12.21
N ALA A 106 8.39 12.46 11.32
CA ALA A 106 9.74 12.40 10.78
C ALA A 106 9.86 12.95 9.34
N GLU A 107 8.78 13.51 8.77
CA GLU A 107 8.88 14.27 7.53
C GLU A 107 9.70 15.55 7.76
N SER A 108 10.68 15.81 6.91
CA SER A 108 11.54 16.99 7.01
C SER A 108 11.24 17.99 5.91
N GLY A 109 10.96 19.24 6.31
CA GLY A 109 10.90 20.39 5.39
C GLY A 109 9.70 20.43 4.45
N THR A 110 8.65 19.62 4.69
CA THR A 110 7.44 19.61 3.85
C THR A 110 6.22 20.05 4.64
N GLU A 111 5.67 21.19 4.25
CA GLU A 111 4.39 21.70 4.76
C GLU A 111 3.40 21.90 3.60
N PRO A 112 2.13 21.53 3.78
CA PRO A 112 1.61 20.68 4.88
C PRO A 112 2.13 19.25 4.79
N THR A 113 2.26 18.57 5.95
CA THR A 113 2.66 17.16 6.05
C THR A 113 1.66 16.23 5.36
N LEU A 114 2.05 14.99 5.06
CA LEU A 114 1.13 14.00 4.46
C LEU A 114 -0.08 13.75 5.34
N GLU A 115 0.10 13.63 6.67
CA GLU A 115 -1.02 13.48 7.62
C GLU A 115 -1.99 14.65 7.54
N ALA A 116 -1.51 15.88 7.53
CA ALA A 116 -2.34 17.08 7.41
C ALA A 116 -3.11 17.10 6.07
N ARG A 117 -2.45 16.75 4.97
CA ARG A 117 -3.08 16.66 3.64
C ARG A 117 -4.15 15.58 3.57
N VAL A 118 -3.90 14.40 4.17
CA VAL A 118 -4.89 13.32 4.22
C VAL A 118 -6.12 13.77 5.00
N ARG A 119 -5.95 14.40 6.17
CA ARG A 119 -7.08 14.97 6.93
C ARG A 119 -7.86 16.00 6.13
N ALA A 120 -7.16 16.92 5.46
CA ALA A 120 -7.78 17.93 4.61
C ALA A 120 -8.56 17.32 3.45
N ALA A 121 -8.06 16.26 2.84
CA ALA A 121 -8.75 15.56 1.75
C ALA A 121 -10.06 14.88 2.19
N PHE A 122 -10.16 14.44 3.44
CA PHE A 122 -11.43 13.94 4.00
C PHE A 122 -12.43 15.06 4.31
N THR A 123 -11.95 16.20 4.80
CA THR A 123 -12.83 17.32 5.17
C THR A 123 -13.26 18.16 3.96
N HIS A 124 -12.39 18.26 2.94
CA HIS A 124 -12.62 19.05 1.74
C HIS A 124 -12.29 18.24 0.47
N PRO A 125 -13.00 17.16 0.18
CA PRO A 125 -12.66 16.24 -0.93
C PRO A 125 -12.71 16.92 -2.32
N SER A 126 -13.51 17.97 -2.48
CA SER A 126 -13.57 18.77 -3.71
C SER A 126 -12.32 19.59 -4.00
N SER A 127 -11.46 19.82 -3.01
CA SER A 127 -10.18 20.54 -3.19
C SER A 127 -9.06 19.63 -3.72
N VAL A 128 -9.27 18.31 -3.73
CA VAL A 128 -8.26 17.35 -4.19
C VAL A 128 -8.36 17.17 -5.69
N ASN A 129 -7.29 17.55 -6.39
CA ASN A 129 -7.15 17.26 -7.82
C ASN A 129 -6.30 16.00 -8.00
N ARG A 130 -6.92 14.90 -8.43
CA ARG A 130 -6.22 13.64 -8.72
C ARG A 130 -6.62 13.09 -10.07
N PHE A 131 -5.72 12.34 -10.68
CA PHE A 131 -5.96 11.68 -11.95
C PHE A 131 -6.43 10.24 -11.71
N GLY A 132 -7.55 9.87 -12.33
CA GLY A 132 -8.07 8.50 -12.29
C GLY A 132 -8.73 8.08 -10.98
N GLY A 133 -9.09 6.81 -10.91
CA GLY A 133 -9.69 6.18 -9.74
C GLY A 133 -8.66 5.88 -8.65
N LEU A 134 -9.13 5.83 -7.40
CA LEU A 134 -8.29 5.44 -6.27
C LEU A 134 -8.12 3.91 -6.28
N SER A 135 -6.88 3.45 -6.26
CA SER A 135 -6.54 2.02 -6.29
C SER A 135 -5.50 1.67 -5.21
N LEU A 136 -5.48 0.41 -4.78
CA LEU A 136 -4.48 -0.12 -3.87
C LEU A 136 -3.96 -1.46 -4.41
N GLY A 137 -2.69 -1.48 -4.78
CA GLY A 137 -2.05 -2.58 -5.51
C GLY A 137 -1.84 -2.21 -6.98
N GLU A 138 -2.42 -2.96 -7.91
CA GLU A 138 -2.41 -2.59 -9.33
C GLU A 138 -3.48 -1.51 -9.61
N SER A 139 -3.30 -0.74 -10.68
CA SER A 139 -4.20 0.38 -11.04
C SER A 139 -5.66 -0.03 -11.30
N THR A 140 -5.90 -1.30 -11.59
CA THR A 140 -7.23 -1.88 -11.80
C THR A 140 -7.90 -2.34 -10.49
N HIS A 141 -7.17 -2.38 -9.38
CA HIS A 141 -7.67 -2.79 -8.08
C HIS A 141 -8.24 -1.58 -7.33
N LEU A 142 -9.44 -1.18 -7.74
CA LEU A 142 -10.10 0.01 -7.20
C LEU A 142 -10.50 -0.19 -5.75
N VAL A 143 -10.37 0.88 -4.98
CA VAL A 143 -10.81 0.95 -3.58
C VAL A 143 -12.33 1.11 -3.55
N ASP A 144 -12.98 0.35 -2.67
CA ASP A 144 -14.41 0.39 -2.45
C ASP A 144 -14.79 1.41 -1.37
N GLU A 145 -14.10 1.36 -0.23
CA GLU A 145 -14.30 2.31 0.87
C GLU A 145 -12.95 2.88 1.33
N VAL A 146 -12.97 4.19 1.63
CA VAL A 146 -11.89 4.85 2.38
C VAL A 146 -12.49 5.80 3.41
N SER A 147 -12.05 5.69 4.67
CA SER A 147 -12.54 6.54 5.76
C SER A 147 -11.47 6.75 6.83
N LEU A 148 -11.57 7.87 7.57
CA LEU A 148 -10.75 8.05 8.76
C LEU A 148 -11.14 7.05 9.84
N LEU A 149 -10.14 6.51 10.56
CA LEU A 149 -10.36 5.65 11.70
C LEU A 149 -10.64 6.49 12.95
N GLU A 150 -11.77 7.21 12.92
CA GLU A 150 -12.22 8.11 13.99
C GLU A 150 -13.74 7.96 14.20
N GLY A 151 -14.23 8.35 15.37
CA GLY A 151 -15.64 8.32 15.72
C GLY A 151 -16.31 6.97 15.39
N LYS A 152 -17.44 6.99 14.69
CA LYS A 152 -18.23 5.79 14.38
C LYS A 152 -17.42 4.68 13.68
N LYS A 153 -16.44 5.03 12.82
CA LYS A 153 -15.61 4.01 12.17
C LYS A 153 -14.67 3.33 13.17
N ALA A 154 -14.05 4.08 14.06
CA ALA A 154 -13.23 3.53 15.15
C ALA A 154 -14.05 2.63 16.06
N ASP A 155 -15.27 3.09 16.43
CA ASP A 155 -16.19 2.32 17.27
C ASP A 155 -16.59 1.00 16.62
N SER A 156 -16.84 1.00 15.30
CA SER A 156 -17.30 -0.16 14.53
C SER A 156 -16.28 -1.30 14.44
N ILE A 157 -14.99 -1.00 14.62
CA ILE A 157 -13.90 -2.00 14.62
C ILE A 157 -13.17 -2.10 15.96
N SER A 158 -13.74 -1.49 17.00
CA SER A 158 -13.18 -1.54 18.35
C SER A 158 -13.13 -2.96 18.89
N GLY A 159 -11.97 -3.34 19.42
CA GLY A 159 -11.71 -4.70 19.88
C GLY A 159 -11.36 -5.71 18.78
N GLN A 160 -11.45 -5.32 17.50
CA GLN A 160 -11.03 -6.19 16.41
C GLN A 160 -9.51 -6.38 16.43
N VAL A 161 -9.06 -7.62 16.27
CA VAL A 161 -7.64 -7.96 16.13
C VAL A 161 -7.26 -7.93 14.68
N GLY A 162 -6.24 -7.14 14.34
CA GLY A 162 -5.63 -7.08 13.03
C GLY A 162 -4.18 -7.57 13.05
N ARG A 163 -3.61 -7.86 11.88
CA ARG A 163 -2.20 -8.22 11.72
C ARG A 163 -1.44 -7.08 11.07
N ALA A 164 -0.57 -6.44 11.82
CA ALA A 164 0.27 -5.31 11.40
C ALA A 164 1.64 -5.77 10.93
N PHE A 165 2.17 -5.15 9.86
CA PHE A 165 3.59 -5.24 9.57
C PHE A 165 4.34 -4.18 10.38
N LEU A 166 5.13 -4.62 11.34
CA LEU A 166 5.90 -3.75 12.24
C LEU A 166 7.40 -4.08 12.16
N LEU A 167 8.24 -3.05 12.30
CA LEU A 167 9.69 -3.21 12.33
C LEU A 167 10.11 -4.16 13.44
N ALA A 168 10.95 -5.12 13.10
CA ALA A 168 11.51 -6.08 14.05
C ALA A 168 12.91 -6.51 13.57
N PRO A 169 13.99 -6.29 14.36
CA PRO A 169 15.36 -6.62 13.96
C PRO A 169 15.59 -8.09 13.62
N LYS A 170 14.80 -8.98 14.23
CA LYS A 170 14.81 -10.44 13.97
C LYS A 170 13.57 -10.88 13.16
N GLY A 171 12.89 -9.96 12.50
CA GLY A 171 11.74 -10.24 11.66
C GLY A 171 12.08 -11.15 10.47
N ARG A 172 11.10 -11.90 9.99
CA ARG A 172 11.27 -12.84 8.86
C ARG A 172 10.59 -12.35 7.58
N LEU A 173 10.00 -11.17 7.61
CA LEU A 173 9.33 -10.57 6.46
C LEU A 173 10.06 -9.29 6.07
N SER A 174 10.42 -9.20 4.79
CA SER A 174 11.04 -8.00 4.23
C SER A 174 10.12 -7.42 3.18
N LEU A 175 9.60 -6.20 3.42
CA LEU A 175 8.68 -5.53 2.52
C LEU A 175 9.28 -4.21 2.01
N PRO A 176 8.99 -3.84 0.74
CA PRO A 176 9.50 -2.59 0.19
C PRO A 176 8.88 -1.37 0.89
N VAL A 177 9.76 -0.45 1.29
CA VAL A 177 9.41 0.90 1.77
C VAL A 177 9.58 1.94 0.65
N TRP A 178 10.35 1.59 -0.37
CA TRP A 178 10.52 2.38 -1.58
C TRP A 178 10.74 1.46 -2.78
N VAL A 179 10.04 1.70 -3.87
CA VAL A 179 10.20 0.92 -5.10
C VAL A 179 10.87 1.77 -6.17
N ASP A 180 11.99 1.29 -6.70
CA ASP A 180 12.60 1.85 -7.91
C ASP A 180 11.93 1.22 -9.13
N HIS A 181 11.30 2.05 -9.95
CA HIS A 181 10.62 1.61 -11.17
C HIS A 181 11.58 1.43 -12.36
N VAL A 182 12.82 1.89 -12.22
CA VAL A 182 13.84 1.80 -13.25
C VAL A 182 14.99 0.95 -12.75
N GLY A 183 15.03 -0.31 -13.18
CA GLY A 183 16.15 -1.21 -12.88
C GLY A 183 16.13 -1.87 -11.51
N SER A 184 15.24 -1.49 -10.61
CA SER A 184 15.05 -2.05 -9.25
C SER A 184 16.20 -1.82 -8.27
N ALA A 185 17.35 -1.32 -8.67
CA ALA A 185 18.54 -1.15 -7.82
C ALA A 185 18.32 -0.17 -6.65
N GLY A 186 17.47 0.83 -6.86
CA GLY A 186 17.07 1.81 -5.85
C GLY A 186 15.92 1.36 -4.93
N THR A 187 15.42 0.13 -5.05
CA THR A 187 14.37 -0.38 -4.16
C THR A 187 14.92 -0.58 -2.74
N ARG A 188 14.18 -0.10 -1.74
CA ARG A 188 14.53 -0.20 -0.32
C ARG A 188 13.52 -1.03 0.42
N TYR A 189 13.99 -1.81 1.36
CA TYR A 189 13.20 -2.76 2.13
C TYR A 189 13.34 -2.49 3.63
N ALA A 190 12.26 -2.75 4.36
CA ALA A 190 12.30 -2.84 5.81
C ALA A 190 12.07 -4.29 6.25
N THR A 191 12.81 -4.70 7.27
CA THR A 191 12.63 -6.02 7.90
C THR A 191 11.72 -5.89 9.10
N GLY A 192 10.74 -6.77 9.18
CA GLY A 192 9.72 -6.75 10.21
C GLY A 192 9.04 -8.09 10.42
N SER A 193 8.00 -8.06 11.21
CA SER A 193 7.14 -9.21 11.52
C SER A 193 5.67 -8.83 11.35
N LEU A 194 4.83 -9.84 11.10
CA LEU A 194 3.39 -9.68 11.23
C LEU A 194 3.01 -9.94 12.69
N GLU A 195 2.49 -8.91 13.34
CA GLU A 195 2.11 -8.95 14.75
C GLU A 195 0.62 -8.64 14.91
N GLU A 196 -0.01 -9.32 15.85
CA GLU A 196 -1.38 -9.04 16.21
C GLU A 196 -1.45 -7.74 17.02
N MET A 197 -2.45 -6.93 16.71
CA MET A 197 -2.76 -5.71 17.45
C MET A 197 -4.26 -5.51 17.54
N THR A 198 -4.71 -4.92 18.66
CA THR A 198 -6.12 -4.59 18.86
C THR A 198 -6.41 -3.17 18.41
N LEU A 199 -7.41 -3.02 17.55
CA LEU A 199 -7.84 -1.72 17.04
C LEU A 199 -8.87 -1.06 17.98
N PRO A 200 -8.97 0.25 17.98
CA PRO A 200 -8.29 1.23 17.09
C PRO A 200 -6.97 1.78 17.65
N THR A 201 -6.34 1.12 18.62
CA THR A 201 -5.09 1.60 19.23
C THR A 201 -3.97 1.64 18.18
N PRO A 202 -3.31 2.80 17.97
CA PRO A 202 -2.19 2.89 17.04
C PRO A 202 -0.95 2.16 17.58
N PRO A 203 -0.10 1.60 16.73
CA PRO A 203 1.19 1.06 17.14
C PRO A 203 2.15 2.21 17.52
N SER A 204 3.25 1.88 18.22
CA SER A 204 4.29 2.87 18.52
C SER A 204 4.96 3.37 17.24
N ALA A 205 5.21 4.67 17.12
CA ALA A 205 5.71 5.32 15.91
C ALA A 205 7.10 4.79 15.48
N ASP A 206 7.95 4.44 16.43
CA ASP A 206 9.28 3.88 16.17
C ASP A 206 9.25 2.49 15.52
N ARG A 207 8.10 1.81 15.60
CA ARG A 207 7.88 0.50 14.99
C ARG A 207 7.31 0.58 13.58
N LEU A 208 6.90 1.75 13.10
CA LEU A 208 6.40 1.93 11.75
C LEU A 208 7.57 2.05 10.76
N PRO A 209 7.52 1.36 9.61
CA PRO A 209 8.49 1.52 8.54
C PRO A 209 8.55 2.97 8.03
N ILE A 210 9.76 3.50 7.90
CA ILE A 210 10.01 4.83 7.34
C ILE A 210 10.11 4.73 5.81
N ILE A 211 9.45 5.64 5.12
CA ILE A 211 9.58 5.80 3.67
C ILE A 211 10.86 6.57 3.38
N HIS A 212 11.81 5.93 2.69
CA HIS A 212 13.08 6.56 2.30
C HIS A 212 13.59 5.98 0.98
N HIS A 213 14.26 6.82 0.17
CA HIS A 213 14.83 6.43 -1.12
C HIS A 213 16.36 6.34 -1.10
N SER A 214 17.00 6.95 -0.10
CA SER A 214 18.45 6.88 0.08
C SER A 214 18.86 5.62 0.84
N PRO A 215 20.11 5.14 0.64
CA PRO A 215 20.66 4.03 1.41
C PRO A 215 20.70 4.35 2.89
#